data_324d6e192da8d273239c689130bc4054
#
_entry.id   324d6e192da8d273239c689130bc4054
#
_cell.length_a   1.000
_cell.length_b   1.000
_cell.length_c   1.000
_cell.angle_alpha   90.00
_cell.angle_beta   90.00
_cell.angle_gamma   90.00
#
_symmetry.space_group_name_H-M   'P 1'
#
loop_
_entity.id
_entity.type
_entity.pdbx_description
1 polymer ?
#
loop_
_entity_poly.entity_id
_entity_poly.type
_entity_poly.pdbx_seq_one_letter_code
_entity_poly.pdbx_strand_id
1 'polypeptide(L)'
;MAEYKRHQGHRQRMRERVQNYGLDSLADHEVLEYILYTTNAQRDTNEIAYNLLERFGDFASVLEASEEELCTVEGIGPTSARLLHMLPQVLRAQPHRRKALLQDHGTAGQLSDGKICLV
;
A
#
# COMPACT_ATOMS: atom_id res chain seq x y z
N MET A 1 -3.18 24.11 -9.13
CA MET A 1 -1.77 24.11 -8.78
C MET A 1 -1.51 24.04 -7.32
N ALA A 2 -2.15 24.88 -6.54
CA ALA A 2 -1.93 24.84 -5.10
C ALA A 2 -2.34 23.51 -4.52
N GLU A 3 -3.41 22.93 -5.03
CA GLU A 3 -3.87 21.67 -4.53
C GLU A 3 -2.89 20.57 -4.87
N TYR A 4 -2.34 20.61 -6.06
CA TYR A 4 -1.37 19.61 -6.47
C TYR A 4 -0.14 19.69 -5.56
N LYS A 5 0.30 20.90 -5.22
CA LYS A 5 1.46 21.06 -4.36
C LYS A 5 1.19 20.54 -2.95
N ARG A 6 -0.04 20.70 -2.48
CA ARG A 6 -0.38 20.19 -1.17
C ARG A 6 -0.34 18.68 -1.18
N HIS A 7 -0.82 18.05 -2.25
CA HIS A 7 -0.79 16.61 -2.34
C HIS A 7 0.66 16.12 -2.41
N GLN A 8 1.51 16.85 -3.11
CA GLN A 8 2.91 16.45 -3.21
C GLN A 8 3.58 16.52 -1.85
N GLY A 9 3.31 17.57 -1.08
CA GLY A 9 3.88 17.70 0.26
C GLY A 9 3.41 16.60 1.18
N HIS A 10 2.12 16.26 1.10
CA HIS A 10 1.57 15.19 1.92
C HIS A 10 2.19 13.85 1.56
N ARG A 11 2.35 13.58 0.27
CA ARG A 11 2.94 12.32 -0.17
C ARG A 11 4.40 12.23 0.24
N GLN A 12 5.11 13.33 0.20
CA GLN A 12 6.50 13.35 0.63
C GLN A 12 6.61 13.02 2.12
N ARG A 13 5.75 13.62 2.94
CA ARG A 13 5.76 13.34 4.37
C ARG A 13 5.39 11.88 4.65
N MET A 14 4.47 11.33 3.86
CA MET A 14 4.06 9.95 4.02
C MET A 14 5.24 9.02 3.69
N ARG A 15 5.96 9.33 2.60
CA ARG A 15 7.10 8.51 2.21
C ARG A 15 8.18 8.55 3.30
N GLU A 16 8.38 9.72 3.91
CA GLU A 16 9.36 9.85 4.96
C GLU A 16 8.97 9.07 6.20
N ARG A 17 7.69 9.04 6.52
CA ARG A 17 7.22 8.25 7.65
C ARG A 17 7.48 6.76 7.41
N VAL A 18 7.19 6.29 6.21
CA VAL A 18 7.41 4.89 5.89
C VAL A 18 8.89 4.58 5.92
N GLN A 19 9.71 5.48 5.41
CA GLN A 19 11.14 5.26 5.36
C GLN A 19 11.74 5.23 6.75
N ASN A 20 11.27 6.07 7.64
CA ASN A 20 11.83 6.16 8.98
C ASN A 20 11.22 5.18 9.97
N TYR A 21 9.95 4.85 9.82
CA TYR A 21 9.25 4.04 10.82
C TYR A 21 8.55 2.80 10.25
N GLY A 22 8.55 2.62 8.95
CA GLY A 22 7.91 1.45 8.34
C GLY A 22 6.43 1.61 8.13
N LEU A 23 5.85 0.69 7.38
CA LEU A 23 4.43 0.74 7.08
C LEU A 23 3.57 0.55 8.32
N ASP A 24 4.10 -0.10 9.33
CA ASP A 24 3.34 -0.32 10.54
C ASP A 24 3.01 0.99 11.26
N SER A 25 3.70 2.07 10.92
CA SER A 25 3.40 3.34 11.55
C SER A 25 2.17 4.01 10.95
N LEU A 26 1.63 3.45 9.87
CA LEU A 26 0.50 4.06 9.19
C LEU A 26 -0.80 3.37 9.60
N ALA A 27 -1.87 4.15 9.62
CA ALA A 27 -3.21 3.58 9.84
C ALA A 27 -3.65 2.89 8.56
N ASP A 28 -4.71 2.10 8.63
CA ASP A 28 -5.17 1.34 7.47
C ASP A 28 -5.47 2.23 6.27
N HIS A 29 -6.14 3.35 6.48
CA HIS A 29 -6.46 4.22 5.36
C HIS A 29 -5.20 4.85 4.79
N GLU A 30 -4.19 5.06 5.62
CA GLU A 30 -2.93 5.63 5.15
C GLU A 30 -2.14 4.61 4.34
N VAL A 31 -2.21 3.34 4.70
CA VAL A 31 -1.54 2.30 3.93
C VAL A 31 -2.17 2.23 2.53
N LEU A 32 -3.51 2.24 2.47
CA LEU A 32 -4.19 2.22 1.18
C LEU A 32 -3.84 3.46 0.36
N GLU A 33 -3.79 4.61 1.02
CA GLU A 33 -3.44 5.84 0.36
C GLU A 33 -2.05 5.74 -0.25
N TYR A 34 -1.11 5.20 0.51
CA TYR A 34 0.27 5.07 0.07
C TYR A 34 0.37 4.14 -1.13
N ILE A 35 -0.34 3.01 -1.09
CA ILE A 35 -0.35 2.08 -2.21
C ILE A 35 -0.91 2.76 -3.46
N LEU A 36 -1.97 3.54 -3.29
CA LEU A 36 -2.62 4.18 -4.42
C LEU A 36 -1.79 5.29 -5.04
N TYR A 37 -0.76 5.77 -4.36
CA TYR A 37 0.12 6.77 -4.95
C TYR A 37 0.75 6.25 -6.24
N THR A 38 0.96 4.96 -6.35
CA THR A 38 1.61 4.41 -7.53
C THR A 38 0.73 4.43 -8.77
N THR A 39 -0.58 4.49 -8.57
CA THR A 39 -1.50 4.45 -9.72
C THR A 39 -2.30 5.73 -9.88
N ASN A 40 -2.20 6.67 -8.93
CA ASN A 40 -2.95 7.90 -8.99
C ASN A 40 -2.03 9.08 -8.70
N ALA A 41 -1.32 9.51 -9.71
CA ALA A 41 -0.27 10.51 -9.52
C ALA A 41 -0.76 11.84 -8.98
N GLN A 42 -1.95 12.26 -9.36
CA GLN A 42 -2.41 13.57 -8.99
C GLN A 42 -3.76 13.63 -8.28
N ARG A 43 -4.38 12.49 -8.02
CA ARG A 43 -5.66 12.49 -7.36
C ARG A 43 -5.50 12.47 -5.85
N ASP A 44 -6.56 12.86 -5.16
CA ASP A 44 -6.57 12.83 -3.71
C ASP A 44 -6.87 11.39 -3.28
N THR A 45 -5.84 10.62 -3.05
CA THR A 45 -6.01 9.22 -2.70
C THR A 45 -6.50 9.03 -1.28
N ASN A 46 -6.47 10.09 -0.47
CA ASN A 46 -7.01 9.99 0.88
C ASN A 46 -8.50 9.69 0.85
N GLU A 47 -9.23 10.41 0.00
CA GLU A 47 -10.66 10.19 -0.11
C GLU A 47 -10.95 8.81 -0.68
N ILE A 48 -10.17 8.38 -1.67
CA ILE A 48 -10.37 7.08 -2.26
C ILE A 48 -10.13 5.99 -1.22
N ALA A 49 -9.12 6.15 -0.38
CA ALA A 49 -8.82 5.17 0.66
C ALA A 49 -9.97 5.05 1.65
N TYR A 50 -10.55 6.18 2.06
CA TYR A 50 -11.69 6.14 2.97
C TYR A 50 -12.90 5.49 2.29
N ASN A 51 -13.11 5.77 1.00
CA ASN A 51 -14.23 5.18 0.28
C ASN A 51 -14.09 3.67 0.20
N LEU A 52 -12.87 3.18 0.03
CA LEU A 52 -12.64 1.74 -0.02
C LEU A 52 -12.95 1.10 1.33
N LEU A 53 -12.48 1.71 2.40
CA LEU A 53 -12.73 1.15 3.72
C LEU A 53 -14.21 1.20 4.07
N GLU A 54 -14.90 2.25 3.66
CA GLU A 54 -16.32 2.36 3.93
C GLU A 54 -17.10 1.31 3.14
N ARG A 55 -16.71 1.09 1.89
CA ARG A 55 -17.43 0.16 1.03
C ARG A 55 -17.25 -1.28 1.47
N PHE A 56 -16.03 -1.66 1.88
CA PHE A 56 -15.74 -3.05 2.18
C PHE A 56 -15.60 -3.37 3.66
N GLY A 57 -15.48 -2.38 4.49
CA GLY A 57 -15.50 -2.58 5.92
C GLY A 57 -14.15 -2.47 6.61
N ASP A 58 -13.16 -3.15 6.11
CA ASP A 58 -11.83 -3.06 6.70
C ASP A 58 -10.76 -3.34 5.65
N PHE A 59 -9.52 -3.22 6.05
CA PHE A 59 -8.39 -3.35 5.14
C PHE A 59 -8.34 -4.75 4.51
N ALA A 60 -8.54 -5.78 5.30
CA ALA A 60 -8.49 -7.13 4.78
C ALA A 60 -9.56 -7.36 3.73
N SER A 61 -10.76 -6.84 3.97
CA SER A 61 -11.86 -7.00 3.03
C SER A 61 -11.60 -6.27 1.72
N VAL A 62 -10.91 -5.13 1.78
CA VAL A 62 -10.55 -4.42 0.57
C VAL A 62 -9.62 -5.29 -0.28
N LEU A 63 -8.64 -5.91 0.35
CA LEU A 63 -7.70 -6.75 -0.39
C LEU A 63 -8.31 -8.05 -0.88
N GLU A 64 -9.38 -8.51 -0.23
CA GLU A 64 -10.04 -9.73 -0.64
C GLU A 64 -11.09 -9.50 -1.72
N ALA A 65 -11.43 -8.27 -2.01
CA ALA A 65 -12.45 -7.97 -3.00
C ALA A 65 -11.96 -8.29 -4.41
N SER A 66 -12.87 -8.56 -5.31
CA SER A 66 -12.51 -8.84 -6.69
C SER A 66 -12.18 -7.54 -7.40
N GLU A 67 -11.53 -7.62 -8.53
CA GLU A 67 -11.21 -6.42 -9.31
C GLU A 67 -12.50 -5.70 -9.71
N GLU A 68 -13.54 -6.45 -10.04
CA GLU A 68 -14.79 -5.83 -10.44
C GLU A 68 -15.41 -5.07 -9.29
N GLU A 69 -15.39 -5.65 -8.11
CA GLU A 69 -15.93 -4.99 -6.95
C GLU A 69 -15.14 -3.74 -6.61
N LEU A 70 -13.82 -3.80 -6.72
CA LEU A 70 -12.99 -2.65 -6.43
C LEU A 70 -13.27 -1.51 -7.39
N CYS A 71 -13.55 -1.82 -8.65
CA CYS A 71 -13.82 -0.80 -9.63
C CYS A 71 -15.15 -0.08 -9.40
N THR A 72 -16.00 -0.58 -8.52
CA THR A 72 -17.23 0.12 -8.21
C THR A 72 -16.99 1.32 -7.31
N VAL A 73 -15.80 1.44 -6.74
CA VAL A 73 -15.49 2.57 -5.88
C VAL A 73 -14.97 3.71 -6.75
N GLU A 74 -15.53 4.89 -6.54
CA GLU A 74 -15.14 6.02 -7.35
C GLU A 74 -13.66 6.32 -7.14
N GLY A 75 -12.95 6.53 -8.21
CA GLY A 75 -11.52 6.78 -8.15
C GLY A 75 -10.67 5.55 -8.37
N ILE A 76 -11.27 4.37 -8.38
CA ILE A 76 -10.55 3.14 -8.60
C ILE A 76 -10.77 2.68 -10.02
N GLY A 77 -9.72 2.74 -10.83
CA GLY A 77 -9.77 2.22 -12.19
C GLY A 77 -9.17 0.83 -12.25
N PRO A 78 -9.07 0.27 -13.44
CA PRO A 78 -8.58 -1.10 -13.61
C PRO A 78 -7.17 -1.30 -13.07
N THR A 79 -6.30 -0.30 -13.22
CA THR A 79 -4.92 -0.44 -12.76
C THR A 79 -4.84 -0.51 -11.24
N SER A 80 -5.59 0.35 -10.56
CA SER A 80 -5.59 0.34 -9.10
C SER A 80 -6.24 -0.93 -8.58
N ALA A 81 -7.32 -1.37 -9.22
CA ALA A 81 -8.01 -2.58 -8.79
C ALA A 81 -7.10 -3.80 -8.93
N ARG A 82 -6.35 -3.85 -10.03
CA ARG A 82 -5.45 -4.97 -10.27
C ARG A 82 -4.34 -4.99 -9.23
N LEU A 83 -3.82 -3.81 -8.91
CA LEU A 83 -2.76 -3.71 -7.90
C LEU A 83 -3.24 -4.22 -6.55
N LEU A 84 -4.38 -3.74 -6.09
CA LEU A 84 -4.89 -4.14 -4.79
C LEU A 84 -5.23 -5.63 -4.74
N HIS A 85 -5.81 -6.14 -5.83
CA HIS A 85 -6.21 -7.54 -5.87
C HIS A 85 -4.99 -8.46 -5.90
N MET A 86 -3.90 -7.98 -6.47
CA MET A 86 -2.72 -8.79 -6.62
C MET A 86 -1.92 -8.97 -5.33
N LEU A 87 -1.96 -7.99 -4.45
CA LEU A 87 -1.12 -8.00 -3.26
C LEU A 87 -1.24 -9.25 -2.40
N PRO A 88 -2.43 -9.67 -1.99
CA PRO A 88 -2.51 -10.87 -1.18
C PRO A 88 -2.19 -12.12 -1.97
N GLN A 89 -2.38 -12.10 -3.28
CA GLN A 89 -2.07 -13.26 -4.09
C GLN A 89 -0.57 -13.51 -4.14
N VAL A 90 0.22 -12.47 -4.14
CA VAL A 90 1.66 -12.63 -4.16
C VAL A 90 2.12 -13.42 -2.94
N LEU A 91 1.52 -13.15 -1.79
CA LEU A 91 1.90 -13.86 -0.58
C LEU A 91 1.28 -15.24 -0.47
N ARG A 92 0.01 -15.37 -0.82
CA ARG A 92 -0.68 -16.65 -0.65
C ARG A 92 -0.35 -17.68 -1.69
N ALA A 93 -0.28 -17.25 -2.95
CA ALA A 93 -0.08 -18.17 -4.04
C ALA A 93 1.35 -18.65 -4.16
N GLN A 94 2.27 -18.03 -3.46
CA GLN A 94 3.67 -18.39 -3.54
C GLN A 94 4.27 -18.48 -2.15
N PRO A 95 3.84 -19.46 -1.39
CA PRO A 95 4.26 -19.57 0.00
C PRO A 95 5.76 -19.73 0.17
N HIS A 96 6.44 -20.33 -0.81
CA HIS A 96 7.88 -20.47 -0.69
C HIS A 96 8.58 -19.10 -0.74
N ARG A 97 8.04 -18.16 -1.51
CA ARG A 97 8.62 -16.83 -1.55
C ARG A 97 8.36 -16.09 -0.25
N ARG A 98 7.16 -16.27 0.30
CA ARG A 98 6.84 -15.65 1.56
C ARG A 98 7.74 -16.17 2.67
N LYS A 99 7.97 -17.47 2.65
CA LYS A 99 8.80 -18.09 3.66
C LYS A 99 10.23 -17.60 3.54
N ALA A 100 10.75 -17.54 2.33
CA ALA A 100 12.10 -17.07 2.11
C ALA A 100 12.26 -15.63 2.55
N LEU A 101 11.27 -14.81 2.26
CA LEU A 101 11.32 -13.43 2.63
C LEU A 101 11.35 -13.26 4.15
N LEU A 102 10.57 -14.03 4.86
CA LEU A 102 10.53 -13.94 6.30
C LEU A 102 11.84 -14.42 6.92
N GLN A 103 12.42 -15.45 6.34
CA GLN A 103 13.68 -15.93 6.83
C GLN A 103 14.79 -14.96 6.57
N ASP A 104 14.81 -14.39 5.38
CA ASP A 104 15.82 -13.39 5.04
C ASP A 104 15.66 -12.21 5.96
N HIS A 105 14.45 -11.85 6.30
CA HIS A 105 14.22 -10.73 7.17
C HIS A 105 14.81 -11.03 8.55
N GLY A 106 14.63 -12.23 9.03
CA GLY A 106 15.20 -12.60 10.30
C GLY A 106 16.71 -12.58 10.24
N THR A 107 17.27 -13.07 9.16
CA THR A 107 18.71 -13.08 9.02
C THR A 107 19.22 -11.68 8.88
N ALA A 108 18.47 -10.91 8.15
CA ALA A 108 18.86 -9.55 7.94
C ALA A 108 18.89 -8.83 9.25
N GLY A 109 18.03 -9.20 10.13
CA GLY A 109 18.00 -8.59 11.43
C GLY A 109 19.32 -8.78 12.12
N GLN A 110 19.94 -9.87 11.87
CA GLN A 110 21.18 -10.08 12.49
C GLN A 110 22.27 -9.39 11.76
N LEU A 111 22.21 -9.47 10.49
CA LEU A 111 23.20 -8.84 9.75
C LEU A 111 23.00 -7.45 9.72
N SER A 112 21.85 -7.14 10.15
CA SER A 112 21.39 -5.86 10.06
C SER A 112 22.31 -4.80 10.15
N ASP A 113 23.26 -4.93 9.83
CA ASP A 113 24.08 -3.87 9.82
C ASP A 113 23.48 -2.93 8.94
N GLY A 114 22.36 -3.11 8.69
CA GLY A 114 21.72 -2.10 8.02
C GLY A 114 21.89 -2.11 6.60
N LYS A 115 22.80 -2.60 6.10
CA LYS A 115 22.92 -2.50 4.76
C LYS A 115 21.88 -3.15 4.06
N ILE A 116 21.22 -3.96 4.69
CA ILE A 116 20.19 -4.62 4.10
C ILE A 116 19.17 -3.73 3.63
N CYS A 117 18.95 -2.74 4.33
CA CYS A 117 17.92 -1.86 3.99
C CYS A 117 18.18 -1.16 2.74
N LEU A 118 19.31 -1.28 2.28
CA LEU A 118 19.61 -0.56 1.19
C LEU A 118 18.97 -1.04 0.03
N VAL A 119 18.64 -2.15 0.02
CA VAL A 119 18.09 -2.71 -1.11
C VAL A 119 16.72 -2.39 -1.32
#